data_abd45077dd43febfdc4a4d6126c7ec45
#
_entry.id   abd45077dd43febfdc4a4d6126c7ec45
#
_cell.length_a   1.000
_cell.length_b   1.000
_cell.length_c   1.000
_cell.angle_alpha   90.00
_cell.angle_beta   90.00
_cell.angle_gamma   90.00
#
_symmetry.space_group_name_H-M   'P 1'
#
loop_
_entity.id
_entity.type
_entity.pdbx_description
1 polymer ?
#
loop_
_entity_poly.entity_id
_entity_poly.type
_entity_poly.pdbx_seq_one_letter_code
_entity_poly.pdbx_strand_id
1 'polypeptide(L)'
;MTAPPRCEIPRLADDYTAAAARRRLAFLTEATDVTPEHLGRYSFDPAVLDGNIENFIGVAQMPVGIAGPLLVDGEHARGTFYVPLATTEGALVASYSRGMKLLYAAGGVRTTVVAEAMQRAPAFGFDSAREARAFGEWLTVNFPTSRPKPRPAPTSAA
;
A
#
# COMPACT_ATOMS: atom_id res chain seq x y z
N MET A 1 -32.52 1.14 28.05
CA MET A 1 -31.16 1.71 28.15
C MET A 1 -31.04 2.74 27.02
N THR A 2 -30.94 4.02 27.33
CA THR A 2 -30.65 5.07 26.35
C THR A 2 -29.22 4.89 25.88
N ALA A 3 -29.00 4.86 24.55
CA ALA A 3 -27.66 4.80 23.97
C ALA A 3 -26.81 6.01 24.47
N PRO A 4 -25.54 5.82 24.81
CA PRO A 4 -24.68 6.93 25.21
C PRO A 4 -24.62 7.98 24.10
N PRO A 5 -24.39 9.27 24.42
CA PRO A 5 -24.29 10.32 23.42
C PRO A 5 -23.18 10.00 22.45
N ARG A 6 -23.47 10.09 21.15
CA ARG A 6 -22.47 9.91 20.07
C ARG A 6 -21.44 11.04 20.13
N CYS A 7 -20.22 10.73 20.52
CA CYS A 7 -19.12 11.66 20.35
C CYS A 7 -18.65 11.61 18.88
N GLU A 8 -18.78 12.72 18.16
CA GLU A 8 -18.34 12.79 16.77
C GLU A 8 -16.84 13.09 16.69
N ILE A 9 -16.17 12.48 15.73
CA ILE A 9 -14.74 12.75 15.45
C ILE A 9 -14.58 14.22 15.04
N PRO A 10 -13.67 14.98 15.66
CA PRO A 10 -13.48 16.40 15.34
C PRO A 10 -13.08 16.62 13.87
N ARG A 11 -13.79 17.52 13.20
CA ARG A 11 -13.45 18.05 11.86
C ARG A 11 -13.07 19.52 11.97
N LEU A 12 -12.07 19.91 11.22
CA LEU A 12 -11.61 21.29 11.11
C LEU A 12 -11.84 21.79 9.67
N ALA A 13 -11.84 23.11 9.49
CA ALA A 13 -11.97 23.70 8.14
C ALA A 13 -10.84 23.23 7.20
N ASP A 14 -9.64 23.04 7.75
CA ASP A 14 -8.51 22.38 7.09
C ASP A 14 -8.17 21.10 7.85
N ASP A 15 -8.60 19.98 7.30
CA ASP A 15 -8.52 18.66 7.93
C ASP A 15 -7.16 17.97 7.79
N TYR A 16 -6.31 18.46 6.86
CA TYR A 16 -4.99 17.88 6.58
C TYR A 16 -3.84 18.68 7.20
N THR A 17 -4.03 19.13 8.42
CA THR A 17 -3.01 19.85 9.20
C THR A 17 -2.53 19.07 10.41
N ALA A 18 -1.33 19.38 10.87
CA ALA A 18 -0.82 18.83 12.13
C ALA A 18 -1.69 19.23 13.34
N ALA A 19 -2.39 20.36 13.26
CA ALA A 19 -3.32 20.79 14.30
C ALA A 19 -4.57 19.89 14.32
N ALA A 20 -5.13 19.57 13.15
CA ALA A 20 -6.26 18.66 13.01
C ALA A 20 -5.92 17.24 13.51
N ALA A 21 -4.75 16.73 13.15
CA ALA A 21 -4.28 15.43 13.62
C ALA A 21 -4.13 15.39 15.15
N ARG A 22 -3.51 16.41 15.75
CA ARG A 22 -3.38 16.50 17.22
C ARG A 22 -4.74 16.59 17.92
N ARG A 23 -5.67 17.35 17.36
CA ARG A 23 -7.03 17.46 17.92
C ARG A 23 -7.77 16.13 17.95
N ARG A 24 -7.66 15.35 16.87
CA ARG A 24 -8.26 14.02 16.79
C ARG A 24 -7.57 13.02 17.71
N LEU A 25 -6.25 13.12 17.86
CA LEU A 25 -5.50 12.26 18.77
C LEU A 25 -5.89 12.54 20.23
N ALA A 26 -6.06 13.82 20.62
CA ALA A 26 -6.57 14.19 21.94
C ALA A 26 -7.98 13.68 22.17
N PHE A 27 -8.88 13.83 21.18
CA PHE A 27 -10.22 13.28 21.22
C PHE A 27 -10.22 11.75 21.43
N LEU A 28 -9.34 11.02 20.73
CA LEU A 28 -9.22 9.57 20.90
C LEU A 28 -8.80 9.22 22.33
N THR A 29 -7.84 9.92 22.91
CA THR A 29 -7.39 9.75 24.28
C THR A 29 -8.52 10.01 25.27
N GLU A 30 -9.27 11.09 25.10
CA GLU A 30 -10.41 11.42 25.95
C GLU A 30 -11.56 10.41 25.86
N ALA A 31 -11.82 9.90 24.65
CA ALA A 31 -12.92 8.96 24.39
C ALA A 31 -12.63 7.52 24.82
N THR A 32 -11.35 7.11 24.88
CA THR A 32 -10.97 5.71 25.10
C THR A 32 -10.09 5.47 26.31
N ASP A 33 -9.63 6.51 26.98
CA ASP A 33 -8.63 6.47 28.05
C ASP A 33 -7.30 5.78 27.62
N VAL A 34 -7.01 5.79 26.31
CA VAL A 34 -5.77 5.25 25.73
C VAL A 34 -4.92 6.40 25.20
N THR A 35 -3.68 6.49 25.65
CA THR A 35 -2.69 7.46 25.15
C THR A 35 -1.76 6.80 24.14
N PRO A 36 -1.94 7.03 22.83
CA PRO A 36 -1.06 6.47 21.82
C PRO A 36 0.29 7.20 21.80
N GLU A 37 1.36 6.53 22.22
CA GLU A 37 2.69 7.15 22.35
C GLU A 37 3.41 7.40 21.02
N HIS A 38 3.09 6.61 19.98
CA HIS A 38 3.88 6.55 18.74
C HIS A 38 3.18 7.16 17.53
N LEU A 39 1.84 7.23 17.52
CA LEU A 39 1.07 7.67 16.35
C LEU A 39 1.41 9.09 15.91
N GLY A 40 1.66 10.00 16.84
CA GLY A 40 1.98 11.40 16.56
C GLY A 40 3.42 11.67 16.09
N ARG A 41 4.26 10.63 15.97
CA ARG A 41 5.67 10.75 15.55
C ARG A 41 5.84 10.41 14.08
N TYR A 42 5.66 11.39 13.21
CA TYR A 42 5.85 11.24 11.76
C TYR A 42 6.67 12.41 11.20
N SER A 43 7.30 12.21 10.04
CA SER A 43 8.31 13.11 9.47
C SER A 43 7.85 13.85 8.20
N PHE A 44 6.56 13.79 7.86
CA PHE A 44 6.00 14.45 6.67
C PHE A 44 4.89 15.43 7.06
N ASP A 45 4.58 16.38 6.18
CA ASP A 45 3.44 17.28 6.34
C ASP A 45 2.13 16.54 6.06
N PRO A 46 1.15 16.53 6.98
CA PRO A 46 -0.15 15.91 6.75
C PRO A 46 -0.88 16.39 5.49
N ALA A 47 -0.58 17.57 4.97
CA ALA A 47 -1.16 18.08 3.73
C ALA A 47 -0.93 17.16 2.52
N VAL A 48 0.14 16.34 2.50
CA VAL A 48 0.40 15.36 1.43
C VAL A 48 -0.59 14.19 1.43
N LEU A 49 -1.41 14.06 2.45
CA LEU A 49 -2.37 12.98 2.61
C LEU A 49 -3.78 13.32 2.11
N ASP A 50 -3.97 14.54 1.59
CA ASP A 50 -5.25 14.95 1.01
C ASP A 50 -5.69 13.96 -0.07
N GLY A 51 -6.92 13.45 0.07
CA GLY A 51 -7.48 12.41 -0.81
C GLY A 51 -6.96 10.99 -0.59
N ASN A 52 -6.03 10.75 0.35
CA ASN A 52 -5.50 9.42 0.64
C ASN A 52 -6.08 8.79 1.91
N ILE A 53 -6.34 9.57 2.94
CA ILE A 53 -6.91 9.10 4.21
C ILE A 53 -7.70 10.22 4.89
N GLU A 54 -8.89 9.91 5.37
CA GLU A 54 -9.72 10.81 6.14
C GLU A 54 -9.41 10.68 7.63
N ASN A 55 -9.71 11.76 8.39
CA ASN A 55 -9.58 11.78 9.85
C ASN A 55 -8.19 11.34 10.36
N PHE A 56 -7.13 11.73 9.64
CA PHE A 56 -5.75 11.37 9.99
C PHE A 56 -5.43 11.74 11.45
N ILE A 57 -4.85 10.80 12.20
CA ILE A 57 -4.41 10.96 13.61
C ILE A 57 -2.91 10.71 13.80
N GLY A 58 -2.25 10.07 12.83
CA GLY A 58 -0.85 9.67 12.93
C GLY A 58 -0.52 8.46 12.09
N VAL A 59 0.66 7.87 12.32
CA VAL A 59 1.21 6.77 11.53
C VAL A 59 1.49 5.54 12.38
N ALA A 60 1.32 4.36 11.79
CA ALA A 60 1.90 3.14 12.32
C ALA A 60 3.35 3.02 11.84
N GLN A 61 4.26 2.65 12.75
CA GLN A 61 5.66 2.41 12.41
C GLN A 61 5.85 0.95 12.00
N MET A 62 6.39 0.74 10.81
CA MET A 62 6.70 -0.58 10.28
C MET A 62 8.22 -0.76 10.22
N PRO A 63 8.80 -1.81 10.81
CA PRO A 63 10.22 -2.12 10.66
C PRO A 63 10.60 -2.33 9.19
N VAL A 64 11.74 -1.81 8.78
CA VAL A 64 12.28 -1.98 7.43
C VAL A 64 13.62 -2.67 7.51
N GLY A 65 13.71 -3.86 6.91
CA GLY A 65 14.97 -4.59 6.71
C GLY A 65 15.48 -4.41 5.29
N ILE A 66 16.75 -4.83 5.04
CA ILE A 66 17.34 -4.80 3.71
C ILE A 66 17.69 -6.22 3.26
N ALA A 67 17.27 -6.61 2.07
CA ALA A 67 17.60 -7.87 1.43
C ALA A 67 18.52 -7.65 0.23
N GLY A 68 19.41 -8.62 -0.02
CA GLY A 68 20.38 -8.55 -1.13
C GLY A 68 21.66 -9.32 -0.84
N PRO A 69 22.65 -9.24 -1.79
CA PRO A 69 22.57 -8.63 -3.13
C PRO A 69 21.72 -9.42 -4.11
N LEU A 70 21.06 -8.74 -5.04
CA LEU A 70 20.36 -9.33 -6.17
C LEU A 70 20.98 -8.81 -7.47
N LEU A 71 21.57 -9.69 -8.29
CA LEU A 71 22.06 -9.34 -9.60
C LEU A 71 20.94 -9.49 -10.64
N VAL A 72 20.66 -8.40 -11.35
CA VAL A 72 19.57 -8.33 -12.34
C VAL A 72 20.15 -7.95 -13.71
N ASP A 73 19.72 -8.68 -14.76
CA ASP A 73 19.88 -8.33 -16.17
C ASP A 73 18.46 -8.21 -16.77
N GLY A 74 17.83 -7.06 -16.55
CA GLY A 74 16.46 -6.80 -16.99
C GLY A 74 16.38 -5.72 -18.06
N GLU A 75 15.20 -5.56 -18.64
CA GLU A 75 14.92 -4.55 -19.65
C GLU A 75 15.01 -3.12 -19.09
N HIS A 76 14.62 -2.91 -17.82
CA HIS A 76 14.55 -1.61 -17.18
C HIS A 76 15.55 -1.44 -16.02
N ALA A 77 16.23 -2.53 -15.60
CA ALA A 77 17.20 -2.49 -14.52
C ALA A 77 18.33 -3.48 -14.77
N ARG A 78 19.58 -3.02 -14.64
CA ARG A 78 20.77 -3.85 -14.77
C ARG A 78 21.77 -3.53 -13.67
N GLY A 79 22.31 -4.55 -13.01
CA GLY A 79 23.32 -4.39 -11.96
C GLY A 79 22.95 -5.11 -10.68
N THR A 80 23.63 -4.74 -9.60
CA THR A 80 23.41 -5.30 -8.27
C THR A 80 22.53 -4.40 -7.44
N PHE A 81 21.46 -4.97 -6.88
CA PHE A 81 20.45 -4.24 -6.13
C PHE A 81 20.32 -4.77 -4.69
N TYR A 82 19.94 -3.85 -3.81
CA TYR A 82 19.51 -4.13 -2.44
C TYR A 82 18.08 -3.63 -2.27
N VAL A 83 17.22 -4.46 -1.70
CA VAL A 83 15.78 -4.20 -1.65
C VAL A 83 15.36 -3.96 -0.19
N PRO A 84 14.84 -2.77 0.14
CA PRO A 84 14.21 -2.53 1.43
C PRO A 84 12.86 -3.26 1.49
N LEU A 85 12.61 -3.97 2.59
CA LEU A 85 11.38 -4.72 2.85
C LEU A 85 10.76 -4.26 4.17
N ALA A 86 9.58 -3.68 4.11
CA ALA A 86 8.78 -3.33 5.27
C ALA A 86 7.95 -4.55 5.69
N THR A 87 8.20 -5.11 6.88
CA THR A 87 7.54 -6.32 7.33
C THR A 87 7.59 -6.49 8.84
N THR A 88 6.58 -7.15 9.39
CA THR A 88 6.56 -7.70 10.76
C THR A 88 6.68 -9.21 10.76
N GLU A 89 6.82 -9.86 9.60
CA GLU A 89 7.00 -11.30 9.48
C GLU A 89 8.43 -11.71 9.81
N GLY A 90 8.57 -12.58 10.79
CA GLY A 90 9.88 -13.13 11.18
C GLY A 90 10.52 -13.93 10.04
N ALA A 91 11.85 -13.84 9.92
CA ALA A 91 12.67 -14.51 8.92
C ALA A 91 12.40 -14.15 7.43
N LEU A 92 11.42 -13.29 7.11
CA LEU A 92 11.13 -12.92 5.72
C LEU A 92 12.37 -12.32 5.02
N VAL A 93 12.96 -11.29 5.61
CA VAL A 93 14.14 -10.60 5.04
C VAL A 93 15.32 -11.56 4.88
N ALA A 94 15.55 -12.43 5.87
CA ALA A 94 16.61 -13.45 5.82
C ALA A 94 16.35 -14.49 4.71
N SER A 95 15.11 -14.89 4.50
CA SER A 95 14.70 -15.80 3.44
C SER A 95 14.94 -15.21 2.06
N TYR A 96 14.48 -13.98 1.83
CA TYR A 96 14.76 -13.25 0.58
C TYR A 96 16.27 -13.07 0.34
N SER A 97 17.04 -12.67 1.35
CA SER A 97 18.49 -12.51 1.21
C SER A 97 19.19 -13.81 0.82
N ARG A 98 18.76 -14.97 1.36
CA ARG A 98 19.30 -16.27 0.94
C ARG A 98 19.00 -16.57 -0.52
N GLY A 99 17.77 -16.39 -0.95
CA GLY A 99 17.38 -16.56 -2.36
C GLY A 99 18.14 -15.64 -3.31
N MET A 100 18.25 -14.36 -2.95
CA MET A 100 19.00 -13.36 -3.74
C MET A 100 20.49 -13.70 -3.85
N LYS A 101 21.12 -14.18 -2.77
CA LYS A 101 22.53 -14.64 -2.79
C LYS A 101 22.72 -15.85 -3.70
N LEU A 102 21.79 -16.80 -3.68
CA LEU A 102 21.81 -17.96 -4.56
C LEU A 102 21.71 -17.52 -6.04
N LEU A 103 20.77 -16.64 -6.35
CA LEU A 103 20.60 -16.09 -7.70
C LEU A 103 21.82 -15.29 -8.14
N TYR A 104 22.42 -14.53 -7.25
CA TYR A 104 23.67 -13.80 -7.51
C TYR A 104 24.80 -14.76 -7.88
N ALA A 105 25.00 -15.82 -7.11
CA ALA A 105 26.02 -16.84 -7.33
C ALA A 105 25.77 -17.63 -8.64
N ALA A 106 24.51 -17.77 -9.07
CA ALA A 106 24.13 -18.41 -10.33
C ALA A 106 24.29 -17.49 -11.57
N GLY A 107 24.82 -16.27 -11.41
CA GLY A 107 25.01 -15.33 -12.51
C GLY A 107 23.88 -14.31 -12.71
N GLY A 108 22.98 -14.20 -11.73
CA GLY A 108 21.90 -13.23 -11.74
C GLY A 108 20.58 -13.75 -12.34
N VAL A 109 19.62 -12.86 -12.46
CA VAL A 109 18.29 -13.13 -13.03
C VAL A 109 18.04 -12.25 -14.25
N ARG A 110 17.44 -12.82 -15.29
CA ARG A 110 16.90 -12.07 -16.41
C ARG A 110 15.43 -11.78 -16.16
N THR A 111 15.01 -10.52 -16.37
CA THR A 111 13.65 -10.08 -16.11
C THR A 111 13.06 -9.35 -17.30
N THR A 112 11.79 -9.67 -17.60
CA THR A 112 10.96 -8.98 -18.61
C THR A 112 9.67 -8.56 -17.95
N VAL A 113 9.26 -7.29 -18.15
CA VAL A 113 8.00 -6.77 -17.63
C VAL A 113 6.89 -7.06 -18.64
N VAL A 114 6.08 -8.06 -18.36
CA VAL A 114 4.94 -8.44 -19.23
C VAL A 114 3.76 -7.50 -19.07
N ALA A 115 3.46 -7.08 -17.84
CA ALA A 115 2.38 -6.15 -17.53
C ALA A 115 2.61 -5.49 -16.18
N GLU A 116 2.12 -4.27 -16.06
CA GLU A 116 2.04 -3.54 -14.79
C GLU A 116 0.61 -3.07 -14.60
N ALA A 117 -0.06 -3.55 -13.55
CA ALA A 117 -1.42 -3.16 -13.24
C ALA A 117 -1.77 -3.41 -11.76
N MET A 118 -2.64 -2.57 -11.22
CA MET A 118 -3.30 -2.87 -9.97
C MET A 118 -4.46 -3.82 -10.24
N GLN A 119 -4.33 -5.06 -9.79
CA GLN A 119 -5.35 -6.08 -10.00
C GLN A 119 -6.38 -6.10 -8.87
N ARG A 120 -7.63 -6.38 -9.24
CA ARG A 120 -8.72 -6.73 -8.36
C ARG A 120 -9.35 -8.01 -8.89
N ALA A 121 -9.73 -8.90 -7.99
CA ALA A 121 -10.36 -10.18 -8.34
C ALA A 121 -11.71 -10.31 -7.62
N PRO A 122 -12.75 -9.54 -8.01
CA PRO A 122 -14.07 -9.71 -7.44
C PRO A 122 -14.61 -11.09 -7.82
N ALA A 123 -15.24 -11.80 -6.85
CA ALA A 123 -15.93 -13.04 -7.09
C ALA A 123 -17.43 -12.78 -7.15
N PHE A 124 -18.09 -13.33 -8.17
CA PHE A 124 -19.54 -13.26 -8.35
C PHE A 124 -20.14 -14.67 -8.29
N GLY A 125 -21.13 -14.87 -7.41
CA GLY A 125 -21.87 -16.13 -7.29
C GLY A 125 -23.15 -16.08 -8.10
N PHE A 126 -23.54 -17.20 -8.72
CA PHE A 126 -24.76 -17.37 -9.50
C PHE A 126 -25.41 -18.71 -9.15
N ASP A 127 -26.73 -18.78 -9.29
CA ASP A 127 -27.49 -20.01 -9.02
C ASP A 127 -27.33 -21.08 -10.13
N SER A 128 -26.85 -20.68 -11.31
CA SER A 128 -26.62 -21.59 -12.42
C SER A 128 -25.39 -21.24 -13.26
N ALA A 129 -24.76 -22.24 -13.86
CA ALA A 129 -23.65 -22.05 -14.81
C ALA A 129 -24.07 -21.24 -16.05
N ARG A 130 -25.35 -21.26 -16.42
CA ARG A 130 -25.91 -20.45 -17.53
C ARG A 130 -25.86 -18.98 -17.21
N GLU A 131 -26.26 -18.57 -16.00
CA GLU A 131 -26.20 -17.17 -15.55
C GLU A 131 -24.77 -16.68 -15.41
N ALA A 132 -23.88 -17.51 -14.83
CA ALA A 132 -22.46 -17.18 -14.72
C ALA A 132 -21.84 -16.91 -16.10
N ARG A 133 -22.17 -17.74 -17.09
CA ARG A 133 -21.69 -17.55 -18.48
C ARG A 133 -22.25 -16.28 -19.12
N ALA A 134 -23.57 -16.04 -18.99
CA ALA A 134 -24.21 -14.85 -19.53
C ALA A 134 -23.63 -13.57 -18.94
N PHE A 135 -23.31 -13.56 -17.64
CA PHE A 135 -22.65 -12.44 -16.99
C PHE A 135 -21.21 -12.24 -17.51
N GLY A 136 -20.45 -13.32 -17.72
CA GLY A 136 -19.11 -13.23 -18.32
C GLY A 136 -19.13 -12.66 -19.74
N GLU A 137 -20.08 -13.08 -20.56
CA GLU A 137 -20.30 -12.54 -21.90
C GLU A 137 -20.69 -11.05 -21.86
N TRP A 138 -21.57 -10.66 -20.94
CA TRP A 138 -21.97 -9.28 -20.72
C TRP A 138 -20.79 -8.39 -20.27
N LEU A 139 -19.93 -8.88 -19.35
CA LEU A 139 -18.72 -8.18 -18.94
C LEU A 139 -17.78 -7.91 -20.12
N THR A 140 -17.58 -8.90 -20.98
CA THR A 140 -16.69 -8.77 -22.14
C THR A 140 -17.16 -7.67 -23.11
N VAL A 141 -18.47 -7.50 -23.26
CA VAL A 141 -19.06 -6.50 -24.12
C VAL A 141 -19.06 -5.10 -23.49
N ASN A 142 -19.39 -5.02 -22.20
CA ASN A 142 -19.64 -3.74 -21.53
C ASN A 142 -18.39 -3.13 -20.85
N PHE A 143 -17.38 -3.97 -20.58
CA PHE A 143 -16.09 -3.55 -20.01
C PHE A 143 -14.94 -4.00 -20.91
N PRO A 144 -14.80 -3.42 -22.12
CA PRO A 144 -13.63 -3.70 -22.95
C PRO A 144 -12.38 -3.31 -22.19
N THR A 145 -11.40 -4.20 -22.15
CA THR A 145 -10.13 -4.01 -21.45
C THR A 145 -9.41 -2.81 -22.04
N SER A 146 -9.66 -1.63 -21.51
CA SER A 146 -8.82 -0.46 -21.79
C SER A 146 -7.48 -0.74 -21.12
N ARG A 147 -6.43 -0.97 -21.91
CA ARG A 147 -5.05 -1.00 -21.40
C ARG A 147 -4.80 0.32 -20.66
N PRO A 148 -4.41 0.30 -19.38
CA PRO A 148 -4.00 1.52 -18.70
C PRO A 148 -2.87 2.16 -19.52
N LYS A 149 -2.98 3.46 -19.78
CA LYS A 149 -1.88 4.22 -20.38
C LYS A 149 -0.64 4.05 -19.48
N PRO A 150 0.54 3.68 -20.01
CA PRO A 150 1.75 3.59 -19.20
C PRO A 150 1.96 4.91 -18.47
N ARG A 151 2.14 4.83 -17.17
CA ARG A 151 2.49 6.00 -16.36
C ARG A 151 3.87 6.47 -16.82
N PRO A 152 4.06 7.76 -17.13
CA PRO A 152 5.39 8.25 -17.46
C PRO A 152 6.34 7.96 -16.30
N ALA A 153 7.53 7.47 -16.61
CA ALA A 153 8.56 7.23 -15.60
C ALA A 153 8.80 8.53 -14.80
N PRO A 154 8.99 8.44 -13.47
CA PRO A 154 9.36 9.62 -12.70
C PRO A 154 10.65 10.16 -13.27
N THR A 155 10.62 11.41 -13.73
CA THR A 155 11.84 12.14 -14.10
C THR A 155 12.72 12.21 -12.87
N SER A 156 13.87 11.55 -12.90
CA SER A 156 14.90 11.71 -11.89
C SER A 156 15.29 13.20 -11.87
N ALA A 157 14.91 13.90 -10.81
CA ALA A 157 15.51 15.21 -10.51
C ALA A 157 16.99 14.96 -10.20
N ALA A 158 17.85 15.60 -10.97
CA ALA A 158 19.30 15.63 -10.79
C ALA A 158 19.68 16.37 -9.51
#